data_92197eef08eef4b102a2d6d1c33abe14
#
_entry.id   92197eef08eef4b102a2d6d1c33abe14
#
_cell.length_a   1.000
_cell.length_b   1.000
_cell.length_c   1.000
_cell.angle_alpha   90.00
_cell.angle_beta   90.00
_cell.angle_gamma   90.00
#
_symmetry.space_group_name_H-M   'P 1'
#
loop_
_entity.id
_entity.type
_entity.pdbx_description
1 polymer ?
#
loop_
_entity_poly.entity_id
_entity_poly.type
_entity_poly.pdbx_seq_one_letter_code
_entity_poly.pdbx_strand_id
1 'polypeptide(L)'
;TFLNAHVQAPLCNPSRTSVMLGLRPSTTGVYGLAPWFRNVEALRDRVTLPQHFKAHGYTTYTTGKIYHGGVGGPAERAAEFDVWGPAGGIGVRPPQKLVPPTPMGNHPLMDWGVFPHRDEDKGDYKITDWASQRLREMPKDTPFFLAVGYFLPHVPCYATQKWFDLYPDDDSVLPPMRDSERDATPRFSWYLHWELPEPRLKWMRENNQLRNLVRSYLACTSFVDAQIGRLLDTLEAAGLADNTVIVVWGDHGYHLGEKEITGKNTLWERSTRVPLIFAGPGIARGARCARPAELLDIYPTLAELCRLPPRADLEGLSLCPQLADPAAPRERPAVPTHTRGPHSVRPERHR
;
A
#
# COMPACT_ATOMS: atom_id res chain seq x y z
N THR A 1 -12.10 -10.32 -6.31
CA THR A 1 -11.45 -9.95 -5.03
C THR A 1 -10.80 -11.17 -4.40
N PHE A 2 -9.54 -11.05 -4.01
CA PHE A 2 -8.83 -12.06 -3.21
C PHE A 2 -9.04 -11.75 -1.72
N LEU A 3 -9.57 -12.72 -0.98
CA LEU A 3 -9.87 -12.55 0.46
C LEU A 3 -8.66 -12.85 1.35
N ASN A 4 -7.66 -13.53 0.80
CA ASN A 4 -6.49 -14.03 1.51
C ASN A 4 -5.19 -13.63 0.77
N ALA A 5 -5.05 -12.34 0.51
CA ALA A 5 -3.87 -11.79 -0.16
C ALA A 5 -2.89 -11.22 0.87
N HIS A 6 -1.60 -11.54 0.72
CA HIS A 6 -0.56 -11.17 1.67
C HIS A 6 0.61 -10.44 0.99
N VAL A 7 1.22 -9.54 1.75
CA VAL A 7 2.45 -8.86 1.36
C VAL A 7 3.66 -9.76 1.59
N GLN A 8 4.77 -9.50 0.87
CA GLN A 8 6.03 -10.22 1.09
C GLN A 8 6.81 -9.69 2.29
N ALA A 9 6.60 -8.42 2.63
CA ALA A 9 7.09 -7.82 3.87
C ALA A 9 6.15 -6.70 4.31
N PRO A 10 5.80 -6.61 5.61
CA PRO A 10 4.81 -5.66 6.11
C PRO A 10 5.40 -4.25 6.31
N LEU A 11 6.11 -3.74 5.31
CA LEU A 11 6.76 -2.43 5.31
C LEU A 11 6.82 -1.86 3.88
N CYS A 12 6.65 -0.55 3.73
CA CYS A 12 6.48 0.10 2.43
C CYS A 12 7.56 -0.27 1.40
N ASN A 13 8.86 -0.02 1.69
CA ASN A 13 9.92 -0.22 0.71
C ASN A 13 10.07 -1.68 0.27
N PRO A 14 10.21 -2.66 1.17
CA PRO A 14 10.40 -4.05 0.75
C PRO A 14 9.15 -4.61 0.05
N SER A 15 7.93 -4.26 0.50
CA SER A 15 6.71 -4.68 -0.18
C SER A 15 6.63 -4.14 -1.61
N ARG A 16 6.83 -2.83 -1.78
CA ARG A 16 6.78 -2.17 -3.10
C ARG A 16 7.91 -2.68 -4.02
N THR A 17 9.11 -2.87 -3.50
CA THR A 17 10.23 -3.49 -4.23
C THR A 17 9.84 -4.89 -4.72
N SER A 18 9.23 -5.71 -3.87
CA SER A 18 8.77 -7.05 -4.25
C SER A 18 7.74 -7.02 -5.38
N VAL A 19 6.74 -6.14 -5.31
CA VAL A 19 5.72 -6.01 -6.37
C VAL A 19 6.35 -5.57 -7.68
N MET A 20 7.21 -4.55 -7.64
CA MET A 20 7.80 -3.96 -8.86
C MET A 20 8.82 -4.86 -9.54
N LEU A 21 9.53 -5.69 -8.79
CA LEU A 21 10.52 -6.64 -9.33
C LEU A 21 9.98 -8.06 -9.50
N GLY A 22 8.85 -8.39 -8.88
CA GLY A 22 8.33 -9.76 -8.83
C GLY A 22 9.22 -10.72 -8.04
N LEU A 23 10.02 -10.19 -7.08
CA LEU A 23 11.01 -10.93 -6.30
C LEU A 23 10.75 -10.82 -4.79
N ARG A 24 11.11 -11.84 -4.04
CA ARG A 24 10.97 -11.86 -2.58
C ARG A 24 12.03 -10.99 -1.90
N PRO A 25 11.77 -10.49 -0.68
CA PRO A 25 12.80 -9.80 0.10
C PRO A 25 14.04 -10.65 0.35
N SER A 26 13.92 -11.98 0.47
CA SER A 26 15.04 -12.91 0.59
C SER A 26 15.96 -12.92 -0.63
N THR A 27 15.43 -12.62 -1.80
CA THR A 27 16.18 -12.53 -3.06
C THR A 27 16.70 -11.13 -3.31
N THR A 28 15.90 -10.11 -2.98
CA THR A 28 16.31 -8.71 -3.20
C THR A 28 17.28 -8.19 -2.14
N GLY A 29 17.29 -8.77 -0.94
CA GLY A 29 18.02 -8.26 0.23
C GLY A 29 17.43 -6.97 0.81
N VAL A 30 16.30 -6.47 0.26
CA VAL A 30 15.66 -5.22 0.70
C VAL A 30 14.60 -5.55 1.74
N TYR A 31 14.89 -5.26 3.00
CA TYR A 31 14.01 -5.53 4.14
C TYR A 31 13.59 -4.26 4.91
N GLY A 32 14.31 -3.17 4.73
CA GLY A 32 14.10 -1.91 5.43
C GLY A 32 13.53 -0.81 4.53
N LEU A 33 13.35 0.39 5.11
CA LEU A 33 12.91 1.59 4.37
C LEU A 33 13.98 2.09 3.37
N ALA A 34 15.22 1.65 3.51
CA ALA A 34 16.33 1.83 2.62
C ALA A 34 17.06 0.49 2.43
N PRO A 35 17.86 0.31 1.37
CA PRO A 35 18.13 1.25 0.28
C PRO A 35 17.02 1.28 -0.78
N TRP A 36 17.08 2.25 -1.68
CA TRP A 36 16.44 2.17 -3.00
C TRP A 36 17.00 0.97 -3.77
N PHE A 37 16.14 0.12 -4.33
CA PHE A 37 16.60 -1.15 -4.90
C PHE A 37 17.64 -0.98 -6.03
N ARG A 38 17.61 0.12 -6.80
CA ARG A 38 18.64 0.40 -7.83
C ARG A 38 20.03 0.65 -7.25
N ASN A 39 20.13 0.96 -5.96
CA ASN A 39 21.41 1.08 -5.26
C ASN A 39 21.96 -0.28 -4.79
N VAL A 40 21.20 -1.36 -4.97
CA VAL A 40 21.66 -2.73 -4.73
C VAL A 40 22.22 -3.26 -6.06
N GLU A 41 23.50 -3.60 -6.11
CA GLU A 41 24.20 -3.99 -7.33
C GLU A 41 23.47 -5.12 -8.09
N ALA A 42 23.08 -6.17 -7.41
CA ALA A 42 22.37 -7.32 -8.00
C ALA A 42 20.96 -6.99 -8.55
N LEU A 43 20.41 -5.81 -8.21
CA LEU A 43 19.08 -5.38 -8.64
C LEU A 43 19.12 -4.22 -9.64
N ARG A 44 20.30 -3.64 -9.89
CA ARG A 44 20.44 -2.43 -10.71
C ARG A 44 19.82 -2.57 -12.09
N ASP A 45 19.99 -3.72 -12.72
CA ASP A 45 19.55 -3.98 -14.10
C ASP A 45 18.30 -4.86 -14.18
N ARG A 46 17.67 -5.15 -13.02
CA ARG A 46 16.41 -5.91 -12.99
C ARG A 46 15.28 -5.12 -13.62
N VAL A 47 14.56 -5.77 -14.53
CA VAL A 47 13.43 -5.16 -15.23
C VAL A 47 12.23 -5.10 -14.30
N THR A 48 11.77 -3.88 -14.02
CA THR A 48 10.56 -3.66 -13.21
C THR A 48 9.28 -3.88 -14.01
N LEU A 49 8.17 -4.03 -13.30
CA LEU A 49 6.85 -4.15 -13.92
C LEU A 49 6.57 -3.02 -14.93
N PRO A 50 6.71 -1.71 -14.61
CA PRO A 50 6.51 -0.65 -15.61
C PRO A 50 7.50 -0.71 -16.77
N GLN A 51 8.76 -1.06 -16.53
CA GLN A 51 9.75 -1.22 -17.61
C GLN A 51 9.39 -2.37 -18.56
N HIS A 52 8.80 -3.46 -18.05
CA HIS A 52 8.33 -4.56 -18.90
C HIS A 52 7.21 -4.09 -19.83
N PHE A 53 6.23 -3.36 -19.32
CA PHE A 53 5.18 -2.77 -20.15
C PHE A 53 5.74 -1.79 -21.18
N LYS A 54 6.62 -0.89 -20.74
CA LYS A 54 7.28 0.09 -21.61
C LYS A 54 8.03 -0.57 -22.78
N ALA A 55 8.79 -1.63 -22.49
CA ALA A 55 9.54 -2.38 -23.52
C ALA A 55 8.64 -3.08 -24.55
N HIS A 56 7.31 -3.21 -24.25
CA HIS A 56 6.33 -3.82 -25.14
C HIS A 56 5.30 -2.83 -25.69
N GLY A 57 5.69 -1.57 -25.83
CA GLY A 57 4.91 -0.55 -26.54
C GLY A 57 3.85 0.17 -25.74
N TYR A 58 3.79 -0.05 -24.41
CA TYR A 58 2.90 0.73 -23.55
C TYR A 58 3.55 2.07 -23.19
N THR A 59 2.80 3.15 -23.27
CA THR A 59 3.21 4.40 -22.64
C THR A 59 2.96 4.31 -21.14
N THR A 60 3.98 4.58 -20.34
CA THR A 60 3.93 4.37 -18.89
C THR A 60 3.81 5.68 -18.13
N TYR A 61 2.81 5.78 -17.28
CA TYR A 61 2.48 6.95 -16.47
C TYR A 61 2.52 6.60 -15.00
N THR A 62 2.99 7.52 -14.16
CA THR A 62 2.93 7.35 -12.71
C THR A 62 2.70 8.66 -11.99
N THR A 63 2.01 8.58 -10.85
CA THR A 63 1.83 9.70 -9.91
C THR A 63 1.68 9.17 -8.48
N GLY A 64 2.03 9.99 -7.50
CA GLY A 64 1.94 9.64 -6.09
C GLY A 64 3.02 8.66 -5.63
N LYS A 65 2.72 7.87 -4.62
CA LYS A 65 3.66 6.97 -3.94
C LYS A 65 3.63 5.57 -4.54
N ILE A 66 4.36 5.32 -5.62
CA ILE A 66 4.57 3.97 -6.16
C ILE A 66 5.80 3.30 -5.54
N TYR A 67 6.90 4.01 -5.47
CA TYR A 67 8.11 3.60 -4.74
C TYR A 67 8.18 4.24 -3.35
N HIS A 68 9.12 3.80 -2.52
CA HIS A 68 9.35 4.41 -1.22
C HIS A 68 10.54 5.36 -1.28
N GLY A 69 10.28 6.65 -1.45
CA GLY A 69 11.30 7.70 -1.51
C GLY A 69 12.29 7.55 -2.65
N GLY A 70 13.25 8.43 -2.71
CA GLY A 70 14.56 8.27 -3.35
C GLY A 70 14.64 7.66 -4.74
N VAL A 71 13.62 7.77 -5.59
CA VAL A 71 13.75 7.40 -7.00
C VAL A 71 14.70 8.40 -7.65
N GLY A 72 15.93 8.03 -7.80
CA GLY A 72 17.05 8.68 -8.40
C GLY A 72 16.88 10.00 -9.17
N GLY A 73 17.85 10.34 -9.99
CA GLY A 73 17.82 11.52 -10.86
C GLY A 73 16.86 11.38 -12.05
N PRO A 74 16.80 12.40 -12.92
CA PRO A 74 15.90 12.41 -14.09
C PRO A 74 16.07 11.20 -15.01
N ALA A 75 17.29 10.71 -15.22
CA ALA A 75 17.58 9.56 -16.07
C ALA A 75 17.02 8.26 -15.47
N GLU A 76 17.16 8.04 -14.17
CA GLU A 76 16.62 6.86 -13.46
C GLU A 76 15.09 6.89 -13.44
N ARG A 77 14.51 8.07 -13.24
CA ARG A 77 13.05 8.25 -13.33
C ARG A 77 12.54 7.94 -14.73
N ALA A 78 13.19 8.47 -15.78
CA ALA A 78 12.84 8.21 -17.17
C ALA A 78 13.02 6.73 -17.56
N ALA A 79 13.93 6.02 -16.92
CA ALA A 79 14.07 4.57 -17.11
C ALA A 79 12.87 3.79 -16.57
N GLU A 80 12.29 4.22 -15.45
CA GLU A 80 11.14 3.52 -14.82
C GLU A 80 9.81 3.84 -15.52
N PHE A 81 9.51 5.11 -15.76
CA PHE A 81 8.25 5.56 -16.39
C PHE A 81 8.51 6.67 -17.40
N ASP A 82 7.68 6.73 -18.47
CA ASP A 82 7.75 7.80 -19.48
C ASP A 82 7.27 9.14 -18.92
N VAL A 83 6.19 9.13 -18.16
CA VAL A 83 5.54 10.36 -17.68
C VAL A 83 5.31 10.29 -16.16
N TRP A 84 5.83 11.30 -15.48
CA TRP A 84 5.71 11.45 -14.03
C TRP A 84 4.79 12.62 -13.67
N GLY A 85 3.80 12.33 -12.86
CA GLY A 85 2.93 13.32 -12.23
C GLY A 85 3.44 13.80 -10.87
N PRO A 86 2.61 14.55 -10.15
CA PRO A 86 2.92 15.01 -8.80
C PRO A 86 3.23 13.84 -7.85
N ALA A 87 4.15 14.06 -6.93
CA ALA A 87 4.46 13.06 -5.90
C ALA A 87 3.33 12.84 -4.88
N GLY A 88 2.34 13.73 -4.84
CA GLY A 88 1.25 13.66 -3.88
C GLY A 88 1.71 13.87 -2.44
N GLY A 89 1.56 12.84 -1.61
CA GLY A 89 1.93 12.89 -0.20
C GLY A 89 0.82 13.49 0.66
N ILE A 90 1.19 14.06 1.80
CA ILE A 90 0.24 14.55 2.81
C ILE A 90 -0.59 15.74 2.30
N GLY A 91 -0.03 16.56 1.43
CA GLY A 91 -0.60 17.85 1.05
C GLY A 91 -0.27 18.94 2.08
N VAL A 92 -1.21 19.84 2.31
CA VAL A 92 -1.07 20.91 3.31
C VAL A 92 -1.03 20.28 4.71
N ARG A 93 -0.21 20.84 5.60
CA ARG A 93 -0.12 20.44 7.01
C ARG A 93 -0.76 21.50 7.93
N PRO A 94 -1.31 21.09 9.08
CA PRO A 94 -1.76 22.03 10.07
C PRO A 94 -0.56 22.85 10.59
N PRO A 95 -0.77 24.11 10.96
CA PRO A 95 0.31 24.99 11.47
C PRO A 95 0.92 24.48 12.77
N GLN A 96 0.16 23.70 13.53
CA GLN A 96 0.60 23.01 14.74
C GLN A 96 0.09 21.58 14.72
N LYS A 97 0.83 20.66 15.34
CA LYS A 97 0.37 19.28 15.48
C LYS A 97 -0.97 19.23 16.25
N LEU A 98 -1.84 18.31 15.79
CA LEU A 98 -3.14 18.05 16.43
C LEU A 98 -3.02 17.08 17.61
N VAL A 99 -1.95 16.30 17.64
CA VAL A 99 -1.70 15.27 18.65
C VAL A 99 -0.52 15.66 19.54
N PRO A 100 -0.60 15.42 20.86
CA PRO A 100 0.51 15.70 21.78
C PRO A 100 1.76 14.89 21.41
N PRO A 101 2.95 15.29 21.90
CA PRO A 101 4.18 14.53 21.70
C PRO A 101 4.03 13.09 22.16
N THR A 102 4.47 12.16 21.34
CA THR A 102 4.48 10.72 21.67
C THR A 102 5.72 10.37 22.51
N PRO A 103 5.82 9.14 23.08
CA PRO A 103 7.02 8.71 23.79
C PRO A 103 8.31 8.79 22.96
N MET A 104 8.20 8.76 21.61
CA MET A 104 9.32 8.96 20.68
C MET A 104 9.55 10.45 20.32
N GLY A 105 8.97 11.35 21.09
CA GLY A 105 9.09 12.79 20.90
C GLY A 105 8.10 13.38 19.91
N ASN A 106 8.43 14.56 19.40
CA ASN A 106 7.56 15.32 18.48
C ASN A 106 7.76 14.89 17.01
N HIS A 107 7.57 13.60 16.73
CA HIS A 107 7.78 13.06 15.38
C HIS A 107 6.73 13.61 14.40
N PRO A 108 7.14 14.17 13.23
CA PRO A 108 6.23 14.89 12.32
C PRO A 108 5.19 13.99 11.63
N LEU A 109 5.38 12.67 11.61
CA LEU A 109 4.40 11.73 11.06
C LEU A 109 3.37 11.27 12.09
N MET A 110 3.64 11.40 13.39
CA MET A 110 2.72 10.98 14.45
C MET A 110 1.72 12.08 14.73
N ASP A 111 0.76 12.21 13.80
CA ASP A 111 -0.31 13.21 13.88
C ASP A 111 -1.56 12.70 13.15
N TRP A 112 -2.75 13.03 13.64
CA TRP A 112 -4.03 12.63 13.06
C TRP A 112 -5.16 13.52 13.55
N GLY A 113 -6.18 13.68 12.71
CA GLY A 113 -7.36 14.48 13.04
C GLY A 113 -7.97 15.18 11.82
N VAL A 114 -8.92 16.05 12.09
CA VAL A 114 -9.63 16.83 11.06
C VAL A 114 -8.73 17.92 10.51
N PHE A 115 -8.28 17.74 9.28
CA PHE A 115 -7.50 18.71 8.52
C PHE A 115 -7.27 18.19 7.09
N PRO A 116 -7.17 19.01 6.04
CA PRO A 116 -7.50 20.42 5.95
C PRO A 116 -9.03 20.68 5.93
N HIS A 117 -9.46 21.89 5.62
CA HIS A 117 -10.88 22.20 5.49
C HIS A 117 -11.47 21.77 4.15
N ARG A 118 -10.63 21.57 3.14
CA ARG A 118 -11.02 21.20 1.77
C ARG A 118 -10.22 19.97 1.30
N ASP A 119 -10.90 19.09 0.56
CA ASP A 119 -10.25 17.90 0.00
C ASP A 119 -9.19 18.24 -1.06
N GLU A 120 -9.41 19.33 -1.82
CA GLU A 120 -8.51 19.79 -2.90
C GLU A 120 -7.10 20.15 -2.40
N ASP A 121 -6.97 20.45 -1.12
CA ASP A 121 -5.68 20.75 -0.49
C ASP A 121 -4.84 19.49 -0.20
N LYS A 122 -5.45 18.31 -0.32
CA LYS A 122 -4.77 17.03 -0.07
C LYS A 122 -3.93 16.59 -1.26
N GLY A 123 -2.79 15.97 -0.96
CA GLY A 123 -1.90 15.42 -1.99
C GLY A 123 -2.57 14.35 -2.84
N ASP A 124 -3.34 13.46 -2.22
CA ASP A 124 -4.05 12.38 -2.91
C ASP A 124 -5.17 12.88 -3.84
N TYR A 125 -5.81 14.00 -3.52
CA TYR A 125 -6.73 14.67 -4.43
C TYR A 125 -6.02 15.13 -5.71
N LYS A 126 -4.87 15.80 -5.56
CA LYS A 126 -4.08 16.33 -6.68
C LYS A 126 -3.55 15.25 -7.61
N ILE A 127 -3.15 14.09 -7.07
CA ILE A 127 -2.72 12.96 -7.91
C ILE A 127 -3.88 12.36 -8.67
N THR A 128 -5.09 12.31 -8.08
CA THR A 128 -6.32 11.88 -8.77
C THR A 128 -6.66 12.82 -9.92
N ASP A 129 -6.61 14.13 -9.70
CA ASP A 129 -6.88 15.11 -10.75
C ASP A 129 -5.90 14.97 -11.91
N TRP A 130 -4.62 14.83 -11.61
CA TRP A 130 -3.60 14.63 -12.64
C TRP A 130 -3.83 13.33 -13.43
N ALA A 131 -4.07 12.21 -12.73
CA ALA A 131 -4.34 10.92 -13.38
C ALA A 131 -5.60 10.96 -14.22
N SER A 132 -6.66 11.58 -13.72
CA SER A 132 -7.92 11.80 -14.45
C SER A 132 -7.73 12.67 -15.70
N GLN A 133 -6.89 13.70 -15.61
CA GLN A 133 -6.55 14.51 -16.78
C GLN A 133 -5.82 13.66 -17.83
N ARG A 134 -4.82 12.84 -17.41
CA ARG A 134 -4.11 11.93 -18.35
C ARG A 134 -5.07 10.98 -19.04
N LEU A 135 -6.00 10.34 -18.32
CA LEU A 135 -6.99 9.43 -18.92
C LEU A 135 -7.84 10.10 -20.00
N ARG A 136 -8.23 11.38 -19.80
CA ARG A 136 -9.01 12.13 -20.81
C ARG A 136 -8.20 12.49 -22.05
N GLU A 137 -6.87 12.65 -21.89
CA GLU A 137 -5.96 13.10 -22.95
C GLU A 137 -5.23 11.93 -23.65
N MET A 138 -5.34 10.70 -23.11
CA MET A 138 -4.65 9.53 -23.68
C MET A 138 -5.14 9.23 -25.10
N PRO A 139 -4.22 8.96 -26.04
CA PRO A 139 -4.56 8.42 -27.35
C PRO A 139 -5.28 7.07 -27.19
N LYS A 140 -6.38 6.86 -27.89
CA LYS A 140 -7.18 5.62 -27.76
C LYS A 140 -6.56 4.40 -28.44
N ASP A 141 -5.64 4.62 -29.34
CA ASP A 141 -4.93 3.63 -30.15
C ASP A 141 -3.58 3.19 -29.55
N THR A 142 -3.14 3.83 -28.48
CA THR A 142 -1.88 3.52 -27.81
C THR A 142 -2.13 2.87 -26.46
N PRO A 143 -1.61 1.66 -26.19
CA PRO A 143 -1.79 1.03 -24.90
C PRO A 143 -1.05 1.81 -23.81
N PHE A 144 -1.62 1.84 -22.61
CA PHE A 144 -1.04 2.56 -21.48
C PHE A 144 -0.91 1.68 -20.23
N PHE A 145 0.07 2.03 -19.40
CA PHE A 145 0.23 1.54 -18.04
C PHE A 145 0.22 2.74 -17.09
N LEU A 146 -0.81 2.87 -16.28
CA LEU A 146 -0.98 3.98 -15.33
C LEU A 146 -0.89 3.48 -13.90
N ALA A 147 0.11 3.94 -13.15
CA ALA A 147 0.30 3.64 -11.74
C ALA A 147 -0.03 4.86 -10.88
N VAL A 148 -1.06 4.75 -10.03
CA VAL A 148 -1.51 5.81 -9.12
C VAL A 148 -1.32 5.35 -7.68
N GLY A 149 -0.39 5.99 -6.96
CA GLY A 149 -0.02 5.62 -5.60
C GLY A 149 -0.56 6.60 -4.57
N TYR A 150 -1.67 6.26 -3.91
CA TYR A 150 -2.20 7.05 -2.80
C TYR A 150 -1.29 6.96 -1.57
N PHE A 151 -1.20 8.08 -0.85
CA PHE A 151 -0.42 8.16 0.38
C PHE A 151 -1.22 7.68 1.59
N LEU A 152 -2.48 8.10 1.69
CA LEU A 152 -3.36 7.72 2.79
C LEU A 152 -3.82 6.25 2.66
N PRO A 153 -4.12 5.62 3.80
CA PRO A 153 -4.18 6.12 5.18
C PRO A 153 -2.84 6.09 5.94
N HIS A 154 -1.70 6.29 5.29
CA HIS A 154 -0.41 6.43 5.97
C HIS A 154 -0.43 7.66 6.89
N VAL A 155 0.21 7.54 8.06
CA VAL A 155 0.37 8.68 8.97
C VAL A 155 1.21 9.81 8.34
N PRO A 156 0.89 11.09 8.62
CA PRO A 156 -0.21 11.57 9.44
C PRO A 156 -1.57 11.37 8.77
N CYS A 157 -2.55 10.96 9.57
CA CYS A 157 -3.89 10.64 9.09
C CYS A 157 -4.80 11.87 9.19
N TYR A 158 -4.80 12.70 8.16
CA TYR A 158 -5.69 13.86 8.09
C TYR A 158 -6.77 13.66 7.04
N ALA A 159 -8.01 13.98 7.39
CA ALA A 159 -9.12 14.07 6.46
C ALA A 159 -10.03 15.26 6.82
N THR A 160 -10.82 15.73 5.87
CA THR A 160 -11.80 16.80 6.13
C THR A 160 -12.95 16.29 6.97
N GLN A 161 -13.67 17.19 7.63
CA GLN A 161 -14.73 16.86 8.58
C GLN A 161 -15.77 15.90 8.00
N LYS A 162 -16.18 16.08 6.75
CA LYS A 162 -17.20 15.22 6.12
C LYS A 162 -16.87 13.73 6.12
N TRP A 163 -15.59 13.36 6.11
CA TRP A 163 -15.16 11.96 6.18
C TRP A 163 -15.19 11.41 7.60
N PHE A 164 -14.96 12.27 8.59
CA PHE A 164 -15.14 11.91 10.00
C PHE A 164 -16.59 11.72 10.38
N ASP A 165 -17.50 12.48 9.76
CA ASP A 165 -18.95 12.40 10.02
C ASP A 165 -19.57 11.06 9.59
N LEU A 166 -18.83 10.27 8.80
CA LEU A 166 -19.23 8.90 8.45
C LEU A 166 -19.07 7.90 9.62
N TYR A 167 -18.35 8.27 10.67
CA TYR A 167 -17.97 7.36 11.75
C TYR A 167 -18.37 7.90 13.11
N PRO A 168 -18.92 7.05 14.00
CA PRO A 168 -19.33 7.48 15.33
C PRO A 168 -18.15 8.02 16.13
N ASP A 169 -18.43 8.96 17.06
CA ASP A 169 -17.46 9.51 17.98
C ASP A 169 -17.55 8.87 19.36
N ASP A 170 -17.62 7.55 19.37
CA ASP A 170 -17.61 6.72 20.55
C ASP A 170 -16.78 5.45 20.33
N ASP A 171 -16.68 4.60 21.33
CA ASP A 171 -15.84 3.40 21.28
C ASP A 171 -16.35 2.28 20.37
N SER A 172 -17.56 2.41 19.81
CA SER A 172 -18.09 1.45 18.84
C SER A 172 -17.26 1.42 17.54
N VAL A 173 -16.48 2.46 17.26
CA VAL A 173 -15.58 2.53 16.11
C VAL A 173 -14.31 1.67 16.28
N LEU A 174 -13.98 1.29 17.52
CA LEU A 174 -12.74 0.57 17.82
C LEU A 174 -12.79 -0.86 17.28
N PRO A 175 -11.67 -1.38 16.75
CA PRO A 175 -11.60 -2.78 16.36
C PRO A 175 -11.76 -3.69 17.60
N PRO A 176 -12.26 -4.93 17.44
CA PRO A 176 -12.30 -5.87 18.55
C PRO A 176 -10.88 -6.14 19.07
N MET A 177 -10.67 -5.83 20.33
CA MET A 177 -9.42 -6.04 21.05
C MET A 177 -9.68 -6.87 22.29
N ARG A 178 -8.76 -7.75 22.63
CA ARG A 178 -8.78 -8.51 23.89
C ARG A 178 -7.71 -7.95 24.81
N ASP A 179 -8.03 -7.83 26.09
CA ASP A 179 -7.00 -7.58 27.10
C ASP A 179 -6.09 -8.80 27.16
N SER A 180 -4.80 -8.56 27.43
CA SER A 180 -3.77 -9.60 27.51
C SER A 180 -3.62 -10.50 26.26
N GLU A 181 -3.87 -9.98 25.06
CA GLU A 181 -3.59 -10.72 23.81
C GLU A 181 -2.14 -11.20 23.71
N ARG A 182 -1.23 -10.55 24.45
CA ARG A 182 0.17 -10.92 24.56
C ARG A 182 0.39 -12.25 25.26
N ASP A 183 -0.35 -12.52 26.29
CA ASP A 183 -0.11 -13.70 27.14
C ASP A 183 -0.32 -15.01 26.37
N ALA A 184 -1.17 -14.98 25.34
CA ALA A 184 -1.43 -16.12 24.46
C ALA A 184 -0.41 -16.29 23.31
N THR A 185 0.65 -15.45 23.25
CA THR A 185 1.59 -15.48 22.14
C THR A 185 3.03 -15.74 22.60
N PRO A 186 3.85 -16.46 21.81
CA PRO A 186 5.26 -16.68 22.16
C PRO A 186 5.99 -15.35 22.35
N ARG A 187 6.80 -15.23 23.41
CA ARG A 187 7.60 -14.01 23.67
C ARG A 187 8.44 -13.59 22.47
N PHE A 188 8.90 -14.53 21.67
CA PHE A 188 9.67 -14.26 20.46
C PHE A 188 8.92 -13.39 19.45
N SER A 189 7.60 -13.53 19.32
CA SER A 189 6.77 -12.71 18.40
C SER A 189 6.85 -11.22 18.70
N TRP A 190 7.19 -10.85 19.93
CA TRP A 190 7.30 -9.47 20.37
C TRP A 190 8.61 -8.82 19.96
N TYR A 191 9.67 -9.62 19.81
CA TYR A 191 10.97 -9.15 19.35
C TYR A 191 11.01 -8.92 17.84
N LEU A 192 10.03 -9.43 17.10
CA LEU A 192 9.93 -9.24 15.65
C LEU A 192 9.31 -7.90 15.28
N HIS A 193 8.63 -7.21 16.20
CA HIS A 193 8.08 -5.90 15.94
C HIS A 193 9.16 -4.82 16.03
N TRP A 194 9.40 -4.12 14.92
CA TRP A 194 10.34 -3.00 14.89
C TRP A 194 9.85 -1.83 15.73
N GLU A 195 10.78 -1.09 16.28
CA GLU A 195 10.52 0.20 16.90
C GLU A 195 10.30 1.24 15.80
N LEU A 196 9.03 1.45 15.47
CA LEU A 196 8.59 2.55 14.64
C LEU A 196 8.14 3.71 15.57
N PRO A 197 8.03 4.94 15.05
CA PRO A 197 7.62 6.09 15.86
C PRO A 197 6.17 6.02 16.36
N GLU A 198 5.41 5.02 15.94
CA GLU A 198 4.03 4.79 16.38
C GLU A 198 3.98 4.49 17.88
N PRO A 199 3.17 5.23 18.65
CA PRO A 199 3.01 4.99 20.07
C PRO A 199 2.30 3.67 20.36
N ARG A 200 2.63 3.04 21.48
CA ARG A 200 1.98 1.81 21.92
C ARG A 200 0.56 2.04 22.41
N LEU A 201 -0.25 0.99 22.40
CA LEU A 201 -1.65 1.03 22.83
C LEU A 201 -1.82 1.65 24.23
N LYS A 202 -0.90 1.37 25.16
CA LYS A 202 -0.91 1.97 26.51
C LYS A 202 -0.94 3.50 26.42
N TRP A 203 0.01 4.11 25.70
CA TRP A 203 0.06 5.57 25.53
C TRP A 203 -1.20 6.11 24.85
N MET A 204 -1.70 5.40 23.83
CA MET A 204 -2.90 5.78 23.09
C MET A 204 -4.13 5.86 24.01
N ARG A 205 -4.26 4.90 24.94
CA ARG A 205 -5.34 4.87 25.93
C ARG A 205 -5.17 5.97 26.99
N GLU A 206 -3.96 6.10 27.55
CA GLU A 206 -3.65 7.10 28.60
C GLU A 206 -3.81 8.54 28.11
N ASN A 207 -3.66 8.80 26.81
CA ASN A 207 -3.79 10.14 26.22
C ASN A 207 -5.09 10.31 25.42
N ASN A 208 -6.05 9.39 25.52
CA ASN A 208 -7.33 9.40 24.79
C ASN A 208 -7.16 9.54 23.25
N GLN A 209 -6.10 8.97 22.70
CA GLN A 209 -5.80 9.08 21.27
C GLN A 209 -6.23 7.88 20.43
N LEU A 210 -6.61 6.76 21.05
CA LEU A 210 -6.93 5.55 20.29
C LEU A 210 -8.14 5.75 19.37
N ARG A 211 -9.24 6.28 19.90
CA ARG A 211 -10.44 6.59 19.10
C ARG A 211 -10.14 7.58 18.00
N ASN A 212 -9.40 8.65 18.31
CA ASN A 212 -9.01 9.66 17.33
C ASN A 212 -8.19 9.07 16.19
N LEU A 213 -7.22 8.19 16.48
CA LEU A 213 -6.44 7.51 15.46
C LEU A 213 -7.32 6.61 14.58
N VAL A 214 -8.18 5.79 15.20
CA VAL A 214 -9.07 4.87 14.47
C VAL A 214 -10.00 5.63 13.54
N ARG A 215 -10.69 6.65 14.06
CA ARG A 215 -11.57 7.51 13.24
C ARG A 215 -10.81 8.19 12.10
N SER A 216 -9.63 8.72 12.38
CA SER A 216 -8.80 9.36 11.37
C SER A 216 -8.37 8.39 10.28
N TYR A 217 -8.00 7.16 10.66
CA TYR A 217 -7.62 6.12 9.71
C TYR A 217 -8.80 5.74 8.80
N LEU A 218 -9.99 5.53 9.38
CA LEU A 218 -11.21 5.22 8.65
C LEU A 218 -11.64 6.37 7.73
N ALA A 219 -11.61 7.62 8.23
CA ALA A 219 -11.90 8.81 7.45
C ALA A 219 -10.94 8.96 6.25
N CYS A 220 -9.64 8.72 6.46
CA CYS A 220 -8.65 8.71 5.39
C CYS A 220 -8.91 7.59 4.38
N THR A 221 -9.34 6.41 4.83
CA THR A 221 -9.68 5.28 3.96
C THR A 221 -10.88 5.61 3.07
N SER A 222 -11.95 6.18 3.65
CA SER A 222 -13.13 6.62 2.86
C SER A 222 -12.79 7.74 1.88
N PHE A 223 -11.90 8.66 2.27
CA PHE A 223 -11.42 9.68 1.34
C PHE A 223 -10.69 9.05 0.15
N VAL A 224 -9.78 8.08 0.38
CA VAL A 224 -9.05 7.41 -0.71
C VAL A 224 -9.99 6.57 -1.57
N ASP A 225 -10.95 5.88 -0.97
CA ASP A 225 -11.98 5.13 -1.72
C ASP A 225 -12.75 6.05 -2.69
N ALA A 226 -13.14 7.22 -2.22
CA ALA A 226 -13.77 8.22 -3.09
C ALA A 226 -12.83 8.76 -4.18
N GLN A 227 -11.52 8.87 -3.94
CA GLN A 227 -10.56 9.25 -4.96
C GLN A 227 -10.41 8.14 -6.03
N ILE A 228 -10.40 6.87 -5.61
CA ILE A 228 -10.42 5.73 -6.54
C ILE A 228 -11.71 5.77 -7.38
N GLY A 229 -12.87 5.99 -6.75
CA GLY A 229 -14.14 6.15 -7.47
C GLY A 229 -14.07 7.22 -8.57
N ARG A 230 -13.59 8.43 -8.24
CA ARG A 230 -13.40 9.52 -9.22
C ARG A 230 -12.50 9.12 -10.39
N LEU A 231 -11.45 8.34 -10.14
CA LEU A 231 -10.55 7.87 -11.18
C LEU A 231 -11.23 6.84 -12.08
N LEU A 232 -12.00 5.91 -11.50
CA LEU A 232 -12.75 4.89 -12.23
C LEU A 232 -13.87 5.52 -13.07
N ASP A 233 -14.61 6.48 -12.52
CA ASP A 233 -15.63 7.26 -13.27
C ASP A 233 -15.00 7.96 -14.47
N THR A 234 -13.78 8.49 -14.30
CA THR A 234 -13.06 9.13 -15.42
C THR A 234 -12.63 8.12 -16.47
N LEU A 235 -12.18 6.94 -16.07
CA LEU A 235 -11.79 5.85 -16.98
C LEU A 235 -13.00 5.40 -17.83
N GLU A 236 -14.16 5.27 -17.20
CA GLU A 236 -15.43 4.92 -17.87
C GLU A 236 -15.86 6.04 -18.84
N ALA A 237 -15.91 7.29 -18.36
CA ALA A 237 -16.27 8.45 -19.17
C ALA A 237 -15.33 8.69 -20.37
N ALA A 238 -14.07 8.31 -20.25
CA ALA A 238 -13.09 8.33 -21.35
C ALA A 238 -13.29 7.20 -22.37
N GLY A 239 -14.18 6.23 -22.10
CA GLY A 239 -14.42 5.06 -22.95
C GLY A 239 -13.26 4.07 -22.98
N LEU A 240 -12.48 4.00 -21.89
CA LEU A 240 -11.29 3.13 -21.76
C LEU A 240 -11.54 1.90 -20.89
N ALA A 241 -12.65 1.88 -20.14
CA ALA A 241 -12.90 0.86 -19.12
C ALA A 241 -13.02 -0.56 -19.70
N ASP A 242 -13.63 -0.73 -20.86
CA ASP A 242 -13.87 -2.05 -21.48
C ASP A 242 -12.59 -2.74 -21.96
N ASN A 243 -11.49 -2.02 -22.08
CA ASN A 243 -10.19 -2.54 -22.51
C ASN A 243 -9.06 -2.25 -21.50
N THR A 244 -9.41 -2.06 -20.24
CA THR A 244 -8.42 -1.79 -19.19
C THR A 244 -8.52 -2.81 -18.07
N VAL A 245 -7.40 -3.42 -17.73
CA VAL A 245 -7.25 -4.22 -16.51
C VAL A 245 -6.93 -3.28 -15.35
N ILE A 246 -7.73 -3.36 -14.30
CA ILE A 246 -7.61 -2.55 -13.09
C ILE A 246 -7.13 -3.46 -11.96
N VAL A 247 -6.11 -3.00 -11.21
CA VAL A 247 -5.64 -3.66 -9.99
C VAL A 247 -5.63 -2.66 -8.84
N VAL A 248 -6.34 -2.99 -7.76
CA VAL A 248 -6.31 -2.22 -6.50
C VAL A 248 -5.69 -3.09 -5.41
N TRP A 249 -4.66 -2.57 -4.76
CA TRP A 249 -3.94 -3.29 -3.71
C TRP A 249 -3.38 -2.37 -2.63
N GLY A 250 -3.21 -2.90 -1.41
CA GLY A 250 -2.51 -2.23 -0.32
C GLY A 250 -1.08 -2.73 -0.20
N ASP A 251 -0.10 -1.85 0.04
CA ASP A 251 1.31 -2.23 0.14
C ASP A 251 1.66 -2.95 1.46
N HIS A 252 0.90 -2.73 2.50
CA HIS A 252 0.88 -3.46 3.78
C HIS A 252 -0.37 -3.08 4.57
N GLY A 253 -0.66 -3.85 5.62
CA GLY A 253 -1.70 -3.51 6.56
C GLY A 253 -1.23 -2.62 7.71
N TYR A 254 -2.08 -2.45 8.73
CA TYR A 254 -1.83 -1.58 9.88
C TYR A 254 -2.63 -2.05 11.09
N HIS A 255 -2.02 -2.11 12.27
CA HIS A 255 -2.68 -2.37 13.55
C HIS A 255 -3.25 -1.07 14.12
N LEU A 256 -4.49 -1.14 14.58
CA LEU A 256 -5.20 -0.04 15.24
C LEU A 256 -5.48 -0.36 16.73
N GLY A 257 -4.58 -1.09 17.37
CA GLY A 257 -4.66 -1.50 18.77
C GLY A 257 -4.64 -3.00 18.97
N GLU A 258 -4.96 -3.81 17.96
CA GLU A 258 -4.91 -5.27 18.05
C GLU A 258 -3.50 -5.74 18.35
N LYS A 259 -3.36 -6.78 19.17
CA LYS A 259 -2.08 -7.26 19.71
C LYS A 259 -1.32 -6.19 20.50
N GLU A 260 -2.02 -5.20 21.07
CA GLU A 260 -1.44 -4.03 21.76
C GLU A 260 -0.47 -3.20 20.88
N ILE A 261 -0.64 -3.27 19.58
CA ILE A 261 0.20 -2.60 18.58
C ILE A 261 -0.63 -1.52 17.89
N THR A 262 -0.04 -0.36 17.69
CA THR A 262 -0.46 0.61 16.66
C THR A 262 0.68 0.69 15.65
N GLY A 263 0.34 0.59 14.36
CA GLY A 263 1.37 0.58 13.33
C GLY A 263 1.44 -0.72 12.54
N LYS A 264 2.52 -0.88 11.84
CA LYS A 264 2.82 -1.98 10.89
C LYS A 264 4.08 -2.73 11.31
N ASN A 265 4.66 -3.49 10.41
CA ASN A 265 5.94 -4.13 10.59
C ASN A 265 5.89 -5.30 11.58
N THR A 266 4.86 -6.12 11.44
CA THR A 266 4.66 -7.36 12.18
C THR A 266 4.26 -8.48 11.23
N LEU A 267 4.41 -9.75 11.64
CA LEU A 267 3.91 -10.90 10.87
C LEU A 267 2.44 -11.25 11.15
N TRP A 268 1.76 -10.47 11.99
CA TRP A 268 0.33 -10.65 12.23
C TRP A 268 -0.50 -10.25 10.99
N GLU A 269 -1.64 -10.89 10.79
CA GLU A 269 -2.52 -10.63 9.64
C GLU A 269 -2.87 -9.16 9.43
N ARG A 270 -3.00 -8.39 10.52
CA ARG A 270 -3.30 -6.96 10.41
C ARG A 270 -2.22 -6.16 9.68
N SER A 271 -0.98 -6.64 9.66
CA SER A 271 0.11 -6.04 8.88
C SER A 271 0.35 -6.73 7.54
N THR A 272 0.03 -8.02 7.42
CA THR A 272 0.41 -8.81 6.24
C THR A 272 -0.72 -9.00 5.24
N ARG A 273 -1.98 -9.11 5.69
CA ARG A 273 -3.14 -9.28 4.82
C ARG A 273 -3.65 -7.93 4.33
N VAL A 274 -3.83 -7.83 3.02
CA VAL A 274 -4.16 -6.58 2.33
C VAL A 274 -5.27 -6.76 1.31
N PRO A 275 -5.97 -5.69 0.92
CA PRO A 275 -6.83 -5.72 -0.26
C PRO A 275 -6.04 -6.10 -1.52
N LEU A 276 -6.62 -6.98 -2.34
CA LEU A 276 -6.16 -7.27 -3.70
C LEU A 276 -7.38 -7.53 -4.57
N ILE A 277 -7.62 -6.63 -5.50
CA ILE A 277 -8.79 -6.64 -6.36
C ILE A 277 -8.33 -6.51 -7.81
N PHE A 278 -8.84 -7.38 -8.67
CA PHE A 278 -8.70 -7.25 -10.11
C PHE A 278 -10.07 -7.03 -10.74
N ALA A 279 -10.13 -6.17 -11.76
CA ALA A 279 -11.30 -5.95 -12.58
C ALA A 279 -10.89 -5.67 -14.03
N GLY A 280 -11.77 -5.94 -14.98
CA GLY A 280 -11.53 -5.67 -16.39
C GLY A 280 -11.88 -6.86 -17.29
N PRO A 281 -11.46 -6.82 -18.55
CA PRO A 281 -11.76 -7.85 -19.54
C PRO A 281 -11.29 -9.23 -19.10
N GLY A 282 -12.14 -10.25 -19.28
CA GLY A 282 -11.83 -11.65 -18.96
C GLY A 282 -11.82 -11.99 -17.47
N ILE A 283 -12.15 -11.06 -16.57
CA ILE A 283 -12.16 -11.25 -15.12
C ILE A 283 -13.60 -11.40 -14.63
N ALA A 284 -13.88 -12.46 -13.86
CA ALA A 284 -15.19 -12.73 -13.32
C ALA A 284 -15.67 -11.61 -12.38
N ARG A 285 -16.82 -11.00 -12.71
CA ARG A 285 -17.40 -9.89 -11.91
C ARG A 285 -17.95 -10.38 -10.57
N GLY A 286 -17.71 -9.62 -9.51
CA GLY A 286 -18.21 -9.91 -8.17
C GLY A 286 -17.62 -11.16 -7.51
N ALA A 287 -16.71 -11.85 -8.17
CA ALA A 287 -16.13 -13.10 -7.68
C ALA A 287 -15.21 -12.86 -6.46
N ARG A 288 -15.22 -13.84 -5.54
CA ARG A 288 -14.40 -13.85 -4.33
C ARG A 288 -13.55 -15.12 -4.29
N CYS A 289 -12.26 -14.96 -4.24
CA CYS A 289 -11.30 -16.06 -4.14
C CYS A 289 -10.73 -16.15 -2.72
N ALA A 290 -10.91 -17.28 -2.05
CA ALA A 290 -10.34 -17.53 -0.72
C ALA A 290 -8.94 -18.17 -0.77
N ARG A 291 -8.45 -18.51 -1.95
CA ARG A 291 -7.09 -19.06 -2.10
C ARG A 291 -6.05 -18.02 -1.68
N PRO A 292 -4.94 -18.44 -1.07
CA PRO A 292 -3.87 -17.51 -0.74
C PRO A 292 -3.31 -16.87 -2.02
N ALA A 293 -3.01 -15.57 -1.94
CA ALA A 293 -2.34 -14.82 -2.99
C ALA A 293 -1.23 -13.97 -2.38
N GLU A 294 -0.25 -13.64 -3.19
CA GLU A 294 0.86 -12.79 -2.79
C GLU A 294 0.90 -11.53 -3.68
N LEU A 295 1.31 -10.40 -3.13
CA LEU A 295 1.39 -9.18 -3.96
C LEU A 295 2.41 -9.30 -5.10
N LEU A 296 3.46 -10.09 -4.94
CA LEU A 296 4.42 -10.34 -6.04
C LEU A 296 3.81 -11.12 -7.21
N ASP A 297 2.62 -11.69 -7.04
CA ASP A 297 1.86 -12.33 -8.11
C ASP A 297 1.26 -11.32 -9.09
N ILE A 298 1.17 -10.06 -8.70
CA ILE A 298 0.64 -8.97 -9.55
C ILE A 298 1.43 -8.88 -10.86
N TYR A 299 2.76 -8.94 -10.79
CA TYR A 299 3.60 -8.81 -11.98
C TYR A 299 3.32 -9.92 -13.03
N PRO A 300 3.47 -11.22 -12.73
CA PRO A 300 3.20 -12.27 -13.72
C PRO A 300 1.73 -12.29 -14.15
N THR A 301 0.78 -11.94 -13.26
CA THR A 301 -0.65 -11.88 -13.61
C THR A 301 -0.92 -10.77 -14.63
N LEU A 302 -0.39 -9.57 -14.43
CA LEU A 302 -0.57 -8.47 -15.39
C LEU A 302 0.12 -8.77 -16.72
N ALA A 303 1.31 -9.36 -16.70
CA ALA A 303 2.00 -9.79 -17.91
C ALA A 303 1.15 -10.77 -18.73
N GLU A 304 0.55 -11.78 -18.07
CA GLU A 304 -0.32 -12.75 -18.72
C GLU A 304 -1.62 -12.15 -19.24
N LEU A 305 -2.34 -11.36 -18.41
CA LEU A 305 -3.59 -10.70 -18.80
C LEU A 305 -3.40 -9.76 -19.99
N CYS A 306 -2.26 -9.07 -20.05
CA CYS A 306 -1.91 -8.15 -21.12
C CYS A 306 -1.14 -8.81 -22.27
N ARG A 307 -1.01 -10.15 -22.27
CA ARG A 307 -0.34 -10.94 -23.29
C ARG A 307 1.11 -10.51 -23.56
N LEU A 308 1.80 -10.07 -22.51
CA LEU A 308 3.23 -9.79 -22.58
C LEU A 308 4.03 -11.10 -22.48
N PRO A 309 5.24 -11.17 -23.03
CA PRO A 309 6.09 -12.34 -22.87
C PRO A 309 6.30 -12.68 -21.39
N PRO A 310 6.22 -13.99 -21.04
CA PRO A 310 6.49 -14.39 -19.67
C PRO A 310 7.95 -14.18 -19.29
N ARG A 311 8.21 -13.93 -18.03
CA ARG A 311 9.55 -13.76 -17.47
C ARG A 311 9.86 -14.90 -16.50
N ALA A 312 10.90 -15.66 -16.79
CA ALA A 312 11.31 -16.81 -15.99
C ALA A 312 12.02 -16.42 -14.68
N ASP A 313 12.42 -15.16 -14.53
CA ASP A 313 13.13 -14.66 -13.35
C ASP A 313 12.19 -14.12 -12.24
N LEU A 314 10.86 -14.19 -12.45
CA LEU A 314 9.87 -13.82 -11.45
C LEU A 314 9.61 -14.95 -10.45
N GLU A 315 9.45 -14.61 -9.18
CA GLU A 315 9.13 -15.55 -8.12
C GLU A 315 7.62 -15.62 -7.80
N GLY A 316 6.82 -14.71 -8.37
CA GLY A 316 5.37 -14.73 -8.32
C GLY A 316 4.78 -15.78 -9.24
N LEU A 317 3.54 -16.17 -8.95
CA LEU A 317 2.74 -17.02 -9.82
C LEU A 317 1.54 -16.25 -10.33
N SER A 318 1.22 -16.41 -11.61
CA SER A 318 0.02 -15.81 -12.18
C SER A 318 -1.24 -16.24 -11.43
N LEU A 319 -2.12 -15.29 -11.18
CA LEU A 319 -3.45 -15.48 -10.59
C LEU A 319 -4.54 -15.68 -11.67
N CYS A 320 -4.19 -15.71 -12.95
CA CYS A 320 -5.15 -15.89 -14.04
C CYS A 320 -6.06 -17.11 -13.86
N PRO A 321 -5.59 -18.27 -13.39
CA PRO A 321 -6.48 -19.40 -13.09
C PRO A 321 -7.56 -19.06 -12.07
N GLN A 322 -7.20 -18.35 -10.98
CA GLN A 322 -8.14 -17.94 -9.92
C GLN A 322 -9.01 -16.75 -10.32
N LEU A 323 -8.59 -15.95 -11.29
CA LEU A 323 -9.40 -14.87 -11.87
C LEU A 323 -10.47 -15.43 -12.81
N ALA A 324 -10.19 -16.54 -13.49
CA ALA A 324 -11.16 -17.26 -14.33
C ALA A 324 -12.11 -18.11 -13.48
N ASP A 325 -11.58 -18.87 -12.52
CA ASP A 325 -12.33 -19.69 -11.58
C ASP A 325 -11.81 -19.48 -10.14
N PRO A 326 -12.57 -18.79 -9.26
CA PRO A 326 -12.16 -18.55 -7.88
C PRO A 326 -11.89 -19.81 -7.05
N ALA A 327 -12.39 -20.97 -7.47
CA ALA A 327 -12.15 -22.26 -6.82
C ALA A 327 -10.89 -22.96 -7.34
N ALA A 328 -10.30 -22.48 -8.44
CA ALA A 328 -9.10 -23.10 -9.03
C ALA A 328 -8.02 -23.35 -7.96
N PRO A 329 -7.37 -24.50 -7.98
CA PRO A 329 -6.37 -24.85 -6.98
C PRO A 329 -5.16 -23.91 -7.05
N ARG A 330 -4.58 -23.61 -5.89
CA ARG A 330 -3.31 -22.93 -5.76
C ARG A 330 -2.49 -23.63 -4.69
N GLU A 331 -1.46 -24.31 -5.12
CA GLU A 331 -0.65 -25.17 -4.24
C GLU A 331 0.37 -24.36 -3.40
N ARG A 332 0.67 -23.12 -3.81
CA ARG A 332 1.69 -22.32 -3.14
C ARG A 332 1.07 -21.46 -2.03
N PRO A 333 1.61 -21.53 -0.79
CA PRO A 333 1.21 -20.65 0.29
C PRO A 333 1.71 -19.21 0.04
N ALA A 334 1.07 -18.22 0.67
CA ALA A 334 1.64 -16.89 0.82
C ALA A 334 2.70 -16.90 1.94
N VAL A 335 3.87 -16.33 1.68
CA VAL A 335 5.02 -16.36 2.61
C VAL A 335 5.49 -14.94 2.91
N PRO A 336 4.88 -14.24 3.88
CA PRO A 336 5.40 -12.98 4.40
C PRO A 336 6.74 -13.19 5.10
N THR A 337 7.65 -12.26 4.88
CA THR A 337 8.95 -12.23 5.54
C THR A 337 9.14 -10.96 6.35
N HIS A 338 9.85 -11.09 7.46
CA HIS A 338 10.22 -9.95 8.28
C HIS A 338 11.61 -10.20 8.85
N THR A 339 12.46 -9.18 8.85
CA THR A 339 13.76 -9.26 9.50
C THR A 339 13.79 -8.40 10.75
N ARG A 340 14.55 -8.86 11.73
CA ARG A 340 14.97 -8.05 12.84
C ARG A 340 16.11 -7.15 12.38
N GLY A 341 15.82 -5.87 12.10
CA GLY A 341 16.84 -4.89 11.74
C GLY A 341 17.77 -4.54 12.91
N PRO A 342 18.90 -3.86 12.66
CA PRO A 342 19.84 -3.42 13.70
C PRO A 342 19.19 -2.45 14.70
N HIS A 343 18.05 -1.87 14.36
CA HIS A 343 17.23 -1.04 15.23
C HIS A 343 16.06 -1.80 15.87
N SER A 344 15.97 -3.13 15.68
CA SER A 344 14.97 -3.93 16.36
C SER A 344 15.24 -3.89 17.86
N VAL A 345 14.20 -3.58 18.58
CA VAL A 345 14.20 -3.24 19.99
C VAL A 345 14.97 -4.24 20.84
N ARG A 346 15.84 -3.73 21.71
CA ARG A 346 16.39 -4.53 22.81
C ARG A 346 15.25 -4.99 23.71
N PRO A 347 15.27 -6.25 24.20
CA PRO A 347 14.21 -6.80 25.03
C PRO A 347 13.82 -5.94 26.25
N GLU A 348 14.75 -5.17 26.73
CA GLU A 348 14.62 -4.31 27.91
C GLU A 348 13.72 -3.09 27.72
N ARG A 349 13.46 -2.68 26.46
CA ARG A 349 12.62 -1.52 26.15
C ARG A 349 11.12 -1.85 25.98
N HIS A 350 10.73 -3.10 26.18
CA HIS A 350 9.34 -3.57 26.07
C HIS A 350 8.67 -3.86 27.43
N ARG A 351 9.29 -3.47 28.55
CA ARG A 351 8.70 -3.60 29.88
C ARG A 351 7.85 -2.40 30.24
#